data_36953c13936578948ce61b52b5843ad6
#
_entry.id   36953c13936578948ce61b52b5843ad6
#
_cell.length_a   1.000
_cell.length_b   1.000
_cell.length_c   1.000
_cell.angle_alpha   90.00
_cell.angle_beta   90.00
_cell.angle_gamma   90.00
#
_symmetry.space_group_name_H-M   'P 1'
#
loop_
_entity.id
_entity.type
_entity.pdbx_description
1 polymer ?
#
loop_
_entity_poly.entity_id
_entity_poly.type
_entity_poly.pdbx_seq_one_letter_code
_entity_poly.pdbx_strand_id
1 'polypeptide(L)'
;MNEIITNKAAVVGVGNTAFSKNSGVSELSLASEAVLNAINDAGLKPSDIDGMTTFTMDNNDEIEIARALGIGDLNFYSRIPHGGGAATGLLHQATMAIATGMAETVVCYRALNGRSGHRYSSGVSGNLLTADAIHWGWYMPYGLLTPASWVAMFTQRWMHLTGITKDALFEVAHATRDYAANNPASPFYGQTFDRAEYDAQKVIADQLQLYDCCQETEGASAVIL
;
A
#
# COMPACT_ATOMS: atom_id res chain seq x y z
N MET A 1 -2.24 25.61 13.76
CA MET A 1 -2.37 24.70 12.60
C MET A 1 -1.73 25.42 11.41
N ASN A 2 -0.94 24.74 10.63
CA ASN A 2 -0.15 25.42 9.60
C ASN A 2 -1.05 25.77 8.41
N GLU A 3 -1.45 27.03 8.27
CA GLU A 3 -2.36 27.52 7.21
C GLU A 3 -1.79 27.36 5.78
N ILE A 4 -0.50 27.05 5.67
CA ILE A 4 0.21 26.92 4.40
C ILE A 4 -0.33 25.76 3.56
N ILE A 5 -0.67 24.63 4.18
CA ILE A 5 -1.12 23.41 3.48
C ILE A 5 -2.59 23.05 3.73
N THR A 6 -3.22 23.67 4.76
CA THR A 6 -4.62 23.38 5.09
C THR A 6 -5.56 23.87 3.99
N ASN A 7 -6.40 22.96 3.47
CA ASN A 7 -7.37 23.24 2.39
C ASN A 7 -6.72 23.74 1.07
N LYS A 8 -5.48 23.31 0.78
CA LYS A 8 -4.78 23.70 -0.45
C LYS A 8 -4.83 22.67 -1.56
N ALA A 9 -5.20 21.45 -1.26
CA ALA A 9 -5.41 20.39 -2.24
C ALA A 9 -6.69 19.60 -1.90
N ALA A 10 -7.26 18.98 -2.90
CA ALA A 10 -8.40 18.09 -2.78
C ALA A 10 -8.17 16.83 -3.60
N VAL A 11 -8.71 15.70 -3.16
CA VAL A 11 -8.77 14.49 -3.98
C VAL A 11 -9.85 14.70 -5.04
N VAL A 12 -9.47 14.62 -6.30
CA VAL A 12 -10.36 14.86 -7.45
C VAL A 12 -10.61 13.61 -8.29
N GLY A 13 -9.78 12.57 -8.13
CA GLY A 13 -9.96 11.31 -8.83
C GLY A 13 -9.39 10.13 -8.08
N VAL A 14 -10.01 8.98 -8.22
CA VAL A 14 -9.56 7.70 -7.66
C VAL A 14 -9.64 6.61 -8.73
N GLY A 15 -8.65 5.72 -8.74
CA GLY A 15 -8.59 4.61 -9.67
C GLY A 15 -8.01 3.36 -9.03
N ASN A 16 -8.63 2.24 -9.32
CA ASN A 16 -8.17 0.93 -8.87
C ASN A 16 -8.23 -0.05 -10.05
N THR A 17 -7.39 -1.08 -9.97
CA THR A 17 -7.55 -2.29 -10.78
C THR A 17 -8.41 -3.31 -10.04
N ALA A 18 -8.77 -4.38 -10.69
CA ALA A 18 -9.28 -5.56 -9.99
C ALA A 18 -8.18 -6.17 -9.13
N PHE A 19 -8.50 -6.51 -7.87
CA PHE A 19 -7.59 -7.19 -6.97
C PHE A 19 -7.69 -8.70 -7.12
N SER A 20 -6.55 -9.38 -7.27
CA SER A 20 -6.50 -10.82 -7.50
C SER A 20 -5.31 -11.47 -6.80
N LYS A 21 -5.24 -12.80 -6.85
CA LYS A 21 -4.06 -13.60 -6.44
C LYS A 21 -3.06 -13.80 -7.57
N ASN A 22 -3.48 -13.55 -8.81
CA ASN A 22 -2.66 -13.61 -10.01
C ASN A 22 -3.35 -12.76 -11.10
N SER A 23 -2.80 -11.59 -11.35
CA SER A 23 -3.32 -10.64 -12.34
C SER A 23 -3.03 -11.09 -13.79
N GLY A 24 -1.95 -11.84 -13.97
CA GLY A 24 -1.48 -12.26 -15.30
C GLY A 24 -0.84 -11.13 -16.11
N VAL A 25 -0.65 -9.94 -15.52
CA VAL A 25 -0.06 -8.77 -16.18
C VAL A 25 1.10 -8.20 -15.37
N SER A 26 1.89 -7.31 -15.97
CA SER A 26 3.00 -6.66 -15.28
C SER A 26 2.52 -5.62 -14.27
N GLU A 27 3.36 -5.31 -13.29
CA GLU A 27 3.08 -4.23 -12.35
C GLU A 27 2.94 -2.88 -13.06
N LEU A 28 3.72 -2.63 -14.13
CA LEU A 28 3.59 -1.44 -14.96
C LEU A 28 2.21 -1.35 -15.62
N SER A 29 1.66 -2.47 -16.09
CA SER A 29 0.31 -2.50 -16.65
C SER A 29 -0.74 -2.18 -15.60
N LEU A 30 -0.63 -2.77 -14.39
CA LEU A 30 -1.51 -2.48 -13.26
C LEU A 30 -1.44 -0.99 -12.86
N ALA A 31 -0.22 -0.47 -12.70
CA ALA A 31 -0.01 0.94 -12.35
C ALA A 31 -0.64 1.87 -13.39
N SER A 32 -0.38 1.60 -14.68
CA SER A 32 -0.92 2.41 -15.78
C SER A 32 -2.44 2.37 -15.83
N GLU A 33 -3.05 1.19 -15.62
CA GLU A 33 -4.50 1.04 -15.55
C GLU A 33 -5.09 1.87 -14.39
N ALA A 34 -4.55 1.74 -13.18
CA ALA A 34 -5.05 2.47 -12.03
C ALA A 34 -4.91 3.99 -12.20
N VAL A 35 -3.77 4.46 -12.72
CA VAL A 35 -3.55 5.88 -13.00
C VAL A 35 -4.52 6.39 -14.06
N LEU A 36 -4.72 5.64 -15.14
CA LEU A 36 -5.69 6.02 -16.18
C LEU A 36 -7.13 6.06 -15.65
N ASN A 37 -7.51 5.10 -14.81
CA ASN A 37 -8.81 5.08 -14.16
C ASN A 37 -9.01 6.32 -13.26
N ALA A 38 -7.99 6.72 -12.50
CA ALA A 38 -8.05 7.93 -11.68
C ALA A 38 -8.13 9.21 -12.52
N ILE A 39 -7.39 9.29 -13.63
CA ILE A 39 -7.45 10.40 -14.59
C ILE A 39 -8.88 10.53 -15.18
N ASN A 40 -9.46 9.40 -15.58
CA ASN A 40 -10.82 9.38 -16.12
C ASN A 40 -11.88 9.76 -15.09
N ASP A 41 -11.74 9.29 -13.83
CA ASP A 41 -12.64 9.64 -12.73
C ASP A 41 -12.60 11.14 -12.42
N ALA A 42 -11.42 11.74 -12.49
CA ALA A 42 -11.23 13.19 -12.34
C ALA A 42 -11.76 14.00 -13.56
N GLY A 43 -12.07 13.37 -14.68
CA GLY A 43 -12.42 14.05 -15.92
C GLY A 43 -11.24 14.78 -16.59
N LEU A 44 -10.02 14.37 -16.25
CA LEU A 44 -8.77 14.94 -16.76
C LEU A 44 -8.24 14.18 -17.97
N LYS A 45 -7.15 14.69 -18.53
CA LYS A 45 -6.33 14.03 -19.56
C LYS A 45 -4.96 13.73 -19.00
N PRO A 46 -4.22 12.74 -19.55
CA PRO A 46 -2.84 12.50 -19.15
C PRO A 46 -1.95 13.74 -19.22
N SER A 47 -2.18 14.63 -20.19
CA SER A 47 -1.45 15.89 -20.34
C SER A 47 -1.66 16.92 -19.22
N ASP A 48 -2.69 16.72 -18.39
CA ASP A 48 -2.99 17.62 -17.28
C ASP A 48 -2.24 17.26 -16.00
N ILE A 49 -1.56 16.10 -16.01
CA ILE A 49 -0.74 15.62 -14.89
C ILE A 49 0.67 16.20 -15.03
N ASP A 50 1.12 16.90 -14.00
CA ASP A 50 2.47 17.50 -13.91
C ASP A 50 3.26 17.08 -12.67
N GLY A 51 2.68 16.19 -11.84
CA GLY A 51 3.35 15.63 -10.68
C GLY A 51 3.00 14.16 -10.43
N MET A 52 3.97 13.39 -9.92
CA MET A 52 3.79 11.97 -9.57
C MET A 52 4.51 11.63 -8.28
N THR A 53 3.89 10.76 -7.46
CA THR A 53 4.53 10.26 -6.24
C THR A 53 4.16 8.80 -5.98
N THR A 54 5.14 8.02 -5.54
CA THR A 54 5.01 6.59 -5.25
C THR A 54 5.89 6.15 -4.09
N PHE A 55 5.96 4.87 -3.83
CA PHE A 55 6.81 4.26 -2.80
C PHE A 55 8.18 3.88 -3.33
N THR A 56 9.21 3.91 -2.47
CA THR A 56 10.54 3.41 -2.82
C THR A 56 10.57 1.90 -3.08
N MET A 57 9.60 1.17 -2.56
CA MET A 57 9.45 -0.28 -2.79
C MET A 57 8.62 -0.62 -4.02
N ASP A 58 8.10 0.37 -4.73
CA ASP A 58 7.43 0.18 -6.00
C ASP A 58 8.46 -0.07 -7.10
N ASN A 59 8.19 -1.04 -7.97
CA ASN A 59 9.10 -1.40 -9.07
C ASN A 59 8.82 -0.62 -10.36
N ASN A 60 7.87 0.31 -10.33
CA ASN A 60 7.45 1.06 -11.49
C ASN A 60 7.94 2.49 -11.39
N ASP A 61 8.84 2.86 -12.26
CA ASP A 61 9.33 4.22 -12.33
C ASP A 61 8.26 5.17 -12.88
N GLU A 62 8.19 6.37 -12.31
CA GLU A 62 7.24 7.41 -12.71
C GLU A 62 7.35 7.70 -14.21
N ILE A 63 8.58 7.72 -14.72
CA ILE A 63 8.84 7.98 -16.14
C ILE A 63 8.30 6.89 -17.06
N GLU A 64 8.27 5.62 -16.62
CA GLU A 64 7.71 4.53 -17.42
C GLU A 64 6.20 4.66 -17.53
N ILE A 65 5.52 5.00 -16.44
CA ILE A 65 4.08 5.24 -16.43
C ILE A 65 3.75 6.50 -17.25
N ALA A 66 4.51 7.57 -17.06
CA ALA A 66 4.34 8.80 -17.84
C ALA A 66 4.43 8.54 -19.35
N ARG A 67 5.43 7.75 -19.78
CA ARG A 67 5.58 7.35 -21.20
C ARG A 67 4.44 6.45 -21.67
N ALA A 68 4.01 5.50 -20.86
CA ALA A 68 2.95 4.56 -21.21
C ALA A 68 1.60 5.27 -21.42
N LEU A 69 1.33 6.34 -20.67
CA LEU A 69 0.07 7.07 -20.70
C LEU A 69 0.11 8.37 -21.51
N GLY A 70 1.28 8.81 -21.96
CA GLY A 70 1.43 10.10 -22.65
C GLY A 70 1.30 11.30 -21.71
N ILE A 71 1.70 11.13 -20.44
CA ILE A 71 1.87 12.25 -19.50
C ILE A 71 3.07 13.08 -19.99
N GLY A 72 2.90 14.40 -19.95
CA GLY A 72 3.91 15.34 -20.41
C GLY A 72 5.08 15.53 -19.42
N ASP A 73 5.56 16.75 -19.35
CA ASP A 73 6.67 17.11 -18.44
C ASP A 73 6.21 17.05 -16.99
N LEU A 74 7.01 16.39 -16.15
CA LEU A 74 6.77 16.33 -14.71
C LEU A 74 7.54 17.47 -14.02
N ASN A 75 6.82 18.39 -13.39
CA ASN A 75 7.36 19.45 -12.55
C ASN A 75 7.74 18.93 -11.15
N PHE A 76 7.09 17.85 -10.72
CA PHE A 76 7.31 17.24 -9.41
C PHE A 76 7.27 15.71 -9.48
N TYR A 77 8.23 15.07 -8.81
CA TYR A 77 8.15 13.65 -8.51
C TYR A 77 8.79 13.37 -7.14
N SER A 78 8.29 12.35 -6.45
CA SER A 78 8.79 11.96 -5.14
C SER A 78 8.54 10.48 -4.88
N ARG A 79 9.47 9.86 -4.13
CA ARG A 79 9.32 8.48 -3.63
C ARG A 79 9.49 8.46 -2.13
N ILE A 80 8.54 7.85 -1.44
CA ILE A 80 8.52 7.80 0.02
C ILE A 80 8.92 6.42 0.50
N PRO A 81 9.92 6.31 1.40
CA PRO A 81 10.32 5.06 2.01
C PRO A 81 9.29 4.58 3.06
N HIS A 82 9.50 3.37 3.58
CA HIS A 82 8.79 2.76 4.70
C HIS A 82 7.37 2.25 4.44
N GLY A 83 7.18 1.51 3.37
CA GLY A 83 6.07 0.59 3.18
C GLY A 83 4.68 1.17 3.45
N GLY A 84 3.86 0.46 4.21
CA GLY A 84 2.46 0.81 4.43
C GLY A 84 2.21 2.17 5.11
N GLY A 85 3.13 2.64 5.95
CA GLY A 85 3.05 3.97 6.56
C GLY A 85 3.25 5.11 5.57
N ALA A 86 3.87 4.84 4.42
CA ALA A 86 4.11 5.84 3.38
C ALA A 86 2.85 6.24 2.60
N ALA A 87 1.76 5.47 2.65
CA ALA A 87 0.54 5.77 1.88
C ALA A 87 -0.01 7.18 2.16
N THR A 88 -0.10 7.56 3.43
CA THR A 88 -0.52 8.92 3.80
C THR A 88 0.55 9.96 3.49
N GLY A 89 1.82 9.56 3.49
CA GLY A 89 2.95 10.39 3.12
C GLY A 89 2.92 10.81 1.65
N LEU A 90 2.42 9.95 0.74
CA LEU A 90 2.24 10.30 -0.68
C LEU A 90 1.29 11.49 -0.82
N LEU A 91 0.13 11.44 -0.18
CA LEU A 91 -0.86 12.51 -0.21
C LEU A 91 -0.31 13.80 0.41
N HIS A 92 0.51 13.68 1.46
CA HIS A 92 1.16 14.83 2.08
C HIS A 92 2.18 15.48 1.14
N GLN A 93 3.02 14.70 0.47
CA GLN A 93 3.98 15.20 -0.53
C GLN A 93 3.26 15.89 -1.70
N ALA A 94 2.22 15.27 -2.24
CA ALA A 94 1.39 15.84 -3.29
C ALA A 94 0.76 17.17 -2.84
N THR A 95 0.18 17.20 -1.63
CA THR A 95 -0.41 18.43 -1.07
C THR A 95 0.64 19.55 -0.91
N MET A 96 1.85 19.22 -0.47
CA MET A 96 2.94 20.20 -0.38
C MET A 96 3.34 20.74 -1.75
N ALA A 97 3.46 19.87 -2.75
CA ALA A 97 3.81 20.28 -4.11
C ALA A 97 2.77 21.27 -4.68
N ILE A 98 1.48 20.96 -4.52
CA ILE A 98 0.38 21.82 -4.95
C ILE A 98 0.35 23.14 -4.16
N ALA A 99 0.45 23.06 -2.84
CA ALA A 99 0.39 24.25 -1.97
C ALA A 99 1.55 25.23 -2.20
N THR A 100 2.68 24.74 -2.70
CA THR A 100 3.87 25.56 -3.01
C THR A 100 3.94 25.99 -4.48
N GLY A 101 3.02 25.53 -5.32
CA GLY A 101 3.01 25.82 -6.75
C GLY A 101 4.08 25.06 -7.55
N MET A 102 4.66 23.98 -7.00
CA MET A 102 5.60 23.12 -7.71
C MET A 102 4.90 22.24 -8.74
N ALA A 103 3.66 21.88 -8.49
CA ALA A 103 2.78 21.15 -9.40
C ALA A 103 1.33 21.61 -9.21
N GLU A 104 0.51 21.39 -10.22
CA GLU A 104 -0.92 21.72 -10.18
C GLU A 104 -1.78 20.46 -10.00
N THR A 105 -1.36 19.33 -10.57
CA THR A 105 -2.10 18.08 -10.55
C THR A 105 -1.15 16.89 -10.32
N VAL A 106 -1.27 16.25 -9.17
CA VAL A 106 -0.35 15.21 -8.73
C VAL A 106 -1.03 13.86 -8.61
N VAL A 107 -0.49 12.85 -9.31
CA VAL A 107 -0.89 11.44 -9.15
C VAL A 107 -0.07 10.78 -8.05
N CYS A 108 -0.77 10.22 -7.06
CA CYS A 108 -0.22 9.30 -6.07
C CYS A 108 -0.62 7.88 -6.46
N TYR A 109 0.34 6.96 -6.66
CA TYR A 109 0.01 5.61 -7.10
C TYR A 109 0.85 4.55 -6.41
N ARG A 110 0.34 3.33 -6.44
CA ARG A 110 1.08 2.12 -6.13
C ARG A 110 0.53 0.93 -6.91
N ALA A 111 1.42 0.08 -7.40
CA ALA A 111 1.10 -1.22 -7.98
C ALA A 111 1.98 -2.31 -7.37
N LEU A 112 1.44 -3.52 -7.26
CA LEU A 112 2.18 -4.64 -6.71
C LEU A 112 1.67 -5.98 -7.26
N ASN A 113 2.58 -6.83 -7.75
CA ASN A 113 2.38 -8.25 -7.97
C ASN A 113 2.83 -9.05 -6.74
N GLY A 114 2.21 -8.77 -5.60
CA GLY A 114 2.64 -9.27 -4.30
C GLY A 114 2.49 -10.77 -4.09
N ARG A 115 1.80 -11.48 -4.98
CA ARG A 115 1.57 -12.91 -4.88
C ARG A 115 2.35 -13.72 -5.91
N SER A 116 2.29 -13.35 -7.18
CA SER A 116 3.00 -14.03 -8.27
C SER A 116 4.43 -13.53 -8.46
N GLY A 117 4.70 -12.28 -8.05
CA GLY A 117 6.02 -11.66 -8.08
C GLY A 117 6.80 -11.85 -6.78
N HIS A 118 7.44 -10.79 -6.31
CA HIS A 118 8.19 -10.83 -5.06
C HIS A 118 7.26 -10.77 -3.84
N ARG A 119 7.25 -11.86 -3.06
CA ARG A 119 6.38 -12.01 -1.89
C ARG A 119 7.07 -11.49 -0.63
N TYR A 120 6.40 -10.63 0.12
CA TYR A 120 6.89 -10.18 1.43
C TYR A 120 7.07 -11.32 2.44
N SER A 121 6.26 -12.39 2.34
CA SER A 121 6.40 -13.58 3.18
C SER A 121 7.67 -14.39 2.89
N SER A 122 8.33 -14.17 1.75
CA SER A 122 9.59 -14.84 1.39
C SER A 122 10.84 -14.11 1.90
N GLY A 123 10.66 -13.00 2.60
CA GLY A 123 11.77 -12.16 3.06
C GLY A 123 12.33 -11.23 1.96
N VAL A 124 13.41 -10.51 2.27
CA VAL A 124 14.05 -9.56 1.35
C VAL A 124 15.00 -10.28 0.42
N SER A 125 14.91 -10.04 -0.88
CA SER A 125 15.95 -10.43 -1.82
C SER A 125 17.14 -9.48 -1.74
N GLY A 126 18.38 -10.00 -1.87
CA GLY A 126 19.63 -9.25 -1.67
C GLY A 126 19.91 -8.09 -2.65
N ASN A 127 18.97 -7.74 -3.52
CA ASN A 127 19.14 -6.71 -4.56
C ASN A 127 18.50 -5.35 -4.23
N LEU A 128 17.99 -5.18 -3.02
CA LEU A 128 17.42 -3.89 -2.60
C LEU A 128 18.54 -2.92 -2.20
N LEU A 129 18.89 -2.01 -3.10
CA LEU A 129 19.86 -0.91 -2.86
C LEU A 129 19.15 0.38 -2.39
N THR A 130 18.12 0.24 -1.57
CA THR A 130 17.32 1.37 -1.09
C THR A 130 17.53 1.58 0.42
N ALA A 131 17.06 2.72 0.94
CA ALA A 131 17.01 2.98 2.38
C ALA A 131 16.27 1.86 3.14
N ASP A 132 15.30 1.22 2.49
CA ASP A 132 14.58 0.07 3.03
C ASP A 132 15.50 -1.13 3.26
N ALA A 133 16.48 -1.39 2.39
CA ALA A 133 17.45 -2.47 2.59
C ALA A 133 18.32 -2.25 3.83
N ILE A 134 18.68 -0.99 4.14
CA ILE A 134 19.42 -0.65 5.36
C ILE A 134 18.57 -0.97 6.59
N HIS A 135 17.30 -0.60 6.55
CA HIS A 135 16.35 -0.90 7.62
C HIS A 135 16.23 -2.42 7.87
N TRP A 136 16.05 -3.21 6.81
CA TRP A 136 15.98 -4.67 6.89
C TRP A 136 17.27 -5.28 7.41
N GLY A 137 18.43 -4.72 7.10
CA GLY A 137 19.74 -5.17 7.55
C GLY A 137 19.87 -5.23 9.09
N TRP A 138 19.06 -4.48 9.82
CA TRP A 138 19.01 -4.54 11.28
C TRP A 138 18.22 -5.73 11.83
N TYR A 139 17.26 -6.27 11.08
CA TYR A 139 16.36 -7.34 11.51
C TYR A 139 16.84 -8.72 11.04
N MET A 140 17.39 -8.79 9.82
CA MET A 140 17.80 -10.05 9.19
C MET A 140 18.76 -10.89 10.01
N PRO A 141 19.81 -10.34 10.67
CA PRO A 141 20.73 -11.12 11.50
C PRO A 141 20.06 -11.85 12.68
N TYR A 142 18.88 -11.39 13.09
CA TYR A 142 18.12 -11.99 14.18
C TYR A 142 17.00 -12.94 13.68
N GLY A 143 16.99 -13.28 12.41
CA GLY A 143 15.97 -14.14 11.81
C GLY A 143 14.62 -13.47 11.58
N LEU A 144 14.52 -12.16 11.73
CA LEU A 144 13.29 -11.39 11.49
C LEU A 144 13.16 -11.05 10.02
N LEU A 145 12.82 -12.05 9.20
CA LEU A 145 12.88 -11.97 7.75
C LEU A 145 11.59 -11.42 7.11
N THR A 146 10.50 -11.29 7.88
CA THR A 146 9.20 -10.88 7.33
C THR A 146 8.55 -9.78 8.19
N PRO A 147 7.68 -8.94 7.62
CA PRO A 147 6.90 -7.98 8.39
C PRO A 147 6.11 -8.63 9.54
N ALA A 148 5.56 -9.81 9.33
CA ALA A 148 4.83 -10.54 10.37
C ALA A 148 5.71 -10.81 11.60
N SER A 149 6.99 -11.18 11.42
CA SER A 149 7.90 -11.42 12.54
C SER A 149 8.22 -10.16 13.34
N TRP A 150 8.35 -8.99 12.68
CA TRP A 150 8.57 -7.72 13.37
C TRP A 150 7.33 -7.26 14.14
N VAL A 151 6.17 -7.34 13.47
CA VAL A 151 4.89 -6.96 14.09
C VAL A 151 4.57 -7.88 15.26
N ALA A 152 4.90 -9.18 15.18
CA ALA A 152 4.73 -10.10 16.29
C ALA A 152 5.51 -9.66 17.54
N MET A 153 6.75 -9.17 17.39
CA MET A 153 7.52 -8.61 18.51
C MET A 153 6.87 -7.37 19.12
N PHE A 154 6.36 -6.45 18.27
CA PHE A 154 5.64 -5.27 18.74
C PHE A 154 4.34 -5.66 19.43
N THR A 155 3.61 -6.62 18.88
CA THR A 155 2.37 -7.17 19.46
C THR A 155 2.64 -7.79 20.83
N GLN A 156 3.69 -8.62 20.95
CA GLN A 156 4.09 -9.21 22.23
C GLN A 156 4.39 -8.12 23.27
N ARG A 157 5.15 -7.10 22.89
CA ARG A 157 5.48 -5.99 23.79
C ARG A 157 4.23 -5.21 24.20
N TRP A 158 3.33 -4.93 23.26
CA TRP A 158 2.08 -4.24 23.51
C TRP A 158 1.17 -5.03 24.46
N MET A 159 0.99 -6.32 24.22
CA MET A 159 0.24 -7.20 25.10
C MET A 159 0.81 -7.23 26.54
N HIS A 160 2.13 -7.30 26.65
CA HIS A 160 2.80 -7.25 27.95
C HIS A 160 2.56 -5.93 28.70
N LEU A 161 2.60 -4.80 27.99
CA LEU A 161 2.43 -3.48 28.60
C LEU A 161 0.98 -3.17 28.99
N THR A 162 0.02 -3.70 28.25
CA THR A 162 -1.41 -3.34 28.38
C THR A 162 -2.24 -4.43 29.08
N GLY A 163 -1.73 -5.65 29.17
CA GLY A 163 -2.46 -6.81 29.67
C GLY A 163 -3.53 -7.33 28.69
N ILE A 164 -3.55 -6.84 27.44
CA ILE A 164 -4.50 -7.27 26.41
C ILE A 164 -4.11 -8.67 25.93
N THR A 165 -5.12 -9.47 25.61
CA THR A 165 -4.99 -10.86 25.15
C THR A 165 -5.18 -10.99 23.63
N LYS A 166 -5.05 -12.19 23.11
CA LYS A 166 -5.38 -12.54 21.70
C LYS A 166 -6.84 -12.24 21.34
N ASP A 167 -7.72 -12.10 22.31
CA ASP A 167 -9.12 -11.74 22.04
C ASP A 167 -9.23 -10.41 21.30
N ALA A 168 -8.38 -9.43 21.65
CA ALA A 168 -8.37 -8.15 20.95
C ALA A 168 -7.91 -8.28 19.49
N LEU A 169 -6.98 -9.20 19.18
CA LEU A 169 -6.59 -9.48 17.79
C LEU A 169 -7.74 -10.10 17.01
N PHE A 170 -8.44 -11.07 17.62
CA PHE A 170 -9.64 -11.65 17.02
C PHE A 170 -10.69 -10.58 16.70
N GLU A 171 -11.01 -9.69 17.64
CA GLU A 171 -12.02 -8.64 17.44
C GLU A 171 -11.67 -7.73 16.24
N VAL A 172 -10.40 -7.35 16.11
CA VAL A 172 -9.94 -6.54 14.97
C VAL A 172 -10.04 -7.31 13.65
N ALA A 173 -9.57 -8.56 13.62
CA ALA A 173 -9.61 -9.39 12.43
C ALA A 173 -11.07 -9.69 12.01
N HIS A 174 -11.94 -10.01 12.96
CA HIS A 174 -13.35 -10.31 12.73
C HIS A 174 -14.12 -9.09 12.21
N ALA A 175 -14.00 -7.94 12.87
CA ALA A 175 -14.66 -6.71 12.42
C ALA A 175 -14.20 -6.32 11.00
N THR A 176 -12.91 -6.42 10.71
CA THR A 176 -12.36 -6.13 9.39
C THR A 176 -12.92 -7.08 8.33
N ARG A 177 -13.05 -8.38 8.65
CA ARG A 177 -13.61 -9.38 7.75
C ARG A 177 -15.12 -9.14 7.52
N ASP A 178 -15.87 -8.74 8.52
CA ASP A 178 -17.29 -8.43 8.38
C ASP A 178 -17.51 -7.25 7.41
N TYR A 179 -16.71 -6.20 7.52
CA TYR A 179 -16.74 -5.12 6.52
C TYR A 179 -16.40 -5.62 5.11
N ALA A 180 -15.36 -6.44 4.98
CA ALA A 180 -14.96 -6.99 3.70
C ALA A 180 -16.04 -7.92 3.11
N ALA A 181 -16.71 -8.72 3.94
CA ALA A 181 -17.78 -9.62 3.53
C ALA A 181 -19.02 -8.89 2.99
N ASN A 182 -19.23 -7.64 3.39
CA ASN A 182 -20.31 -6.78 2.92
C ASN A 182 -19.93 -5.90 1.72
N ASN A 183 -18.67 -5.91 1.29
CA ASN A 183 -18.19 -5.12 0.15
C ASN A 183 -18.10 -5.99 -1.12
N PRO A 184 -18.95 -5.77 -2.14
CA PRO A 184 -18.92 -6.55 -3.38
C PRO A 184 -17.59 -6.50 -4.15
N ALA A 185 -16.79 -5.45 -3.96
CA ALA A 185 -15.48 -5.32 -4.59
C ALA A 185 -14.37 -6.07 -3.82
N SER A 186 -14.66 -6.60 -2.64
CA SER A 186 -13.69 -7.32 -1.82
C SER A 186 -13.50 -8.76 -2.31
N PRO A 187 -12.25 -9.27 -2.36
CA PRO A 187 -11.98 -10.69 -2.54
C PRO A 187 -12.62 -11.59 -1.47
N PHE A 188 -13.03 -11.02 -0.34
CA PHE A 188 -13.69 -11.70 0.76
C PHE A 188 -15.21 -11.48 0.82
N TYR A 189 -15.81 -10.98 -0.26
CA TYR A 189 -17.26 -10.77 -0.32
C TYR A 189 -18.03 -12.06 0.05
N GLY A 190 -18.96 -11.95 1.01
CA GLY A 190 -19.75 -13.07 1.51
C GLY A 190 -18.99 -14.09 2.38
N GLN A 191 -17.73 -13.83 2.74
CA GLN A 191 -16.88 -14.75 3.53
C GLN A 191 -16.65 -14.17 4.93
N THR A 192 -17.29 -14.73 5.92
CA THR A 192 -17.06 -14.45 7.34
C THR A 192 -16.30 -15.59 8.02
N PHE A 193 -15.90 -15.43 9.26
CA PHE A 193 -15.38 -16.50 10.11
C PHE A 193 -15.82 -16.27 11.57
N ASP A 194 -15.89 -17.34 12.34
CA ASP A 194 -16.16 -17.29 13.76
C ASP A 194 -14.89 -17.43 14.61
N ARG A 195 -15.03 -17.41 15.93
CA ARG A 195 -13.92 -17.54 16.86
C ARG A 195 -13.23 -18.90 16.75
N ALA A 196 -13.98 -19.97 16.56
CA ALA A 196 -13.41 -21.32 16.47
C ALA A 196 -12.56 -21.47 15.21
N GLU A 197 -13.02 -20.91 14.10
CA GLU A 197 -12.28 -20.89 12.84
C GLU A 197 -11.01 -20.02 12.96
N TYR A 198 -11.08 -18.86 13.62
CA TYR A 198 -9.91 -18.03 13.89
C TYR A 198 -8.87 -18.78 14.72
N ASP A 199 -9.26 -19.40 15.83
CA ASP A 199 -8.36 -20.10 16.73
C ASP A 199 -7.69 -21.33 16.09
N ALA A 200 -8.35 -21.94 15.08
CA ALA A 200 -7.82 -23.05 14.29
C ALA A 200 -6.81 -22.63 13.19
N GLN A 201 -6.63 -21.33 12.97
CA GLN A 201 -5.71 -20.85 11.92
C GLN A 201 -4.25 -21.12 12.25
N LYS A 202 -3.45 -21.28 11.18
CA LYS A 202 -2.01 -21.45 11.29
C LYS A 202 -1.37 -20.23 11.96
N VAL A 203 -0.52 -20.49 12.97
CA VAL A 203 0.37 -19.46 13.51
C VAL A 203 1.43 -19.08 12.47
N ILE A 204 1.54 -17.81 12.17
CA ILE A 204 2.53 -17.24 11.23
C ILE A 204 3.80 -16.81 11.97
N ALA A 205 3.63 -16.06 13.05
CA ALA A 205 4.66 -15.70 13.99
C ALA A 205 4.00 -15.61 15.37
N ASP A 206 4.66 -16.01 16.45
CA ASP A 206 4.03 -16.10 17.78
C ASP A 206 3.23 -14.83 18.09
N GLN A 207 2.04 -15.01 18.62
CA GLN A 207 0.88 -14.14 18.79
C GLN A 207 0.05 -13.89 17.51
N LEU A 208 0.62 -13.94 16.30
CA LEU A 208 -0.10 -13.68 15.04
C LEU A 208 -0.48 -14.96 14.31
N GLN A 209 -1.74 -15.12 14.03
CA GLN A 209 -2.31 -16.18 13.21
C GLN A 209 -2.52 -15.69 11.76
N LEU A 210 -2.91 -16.59 10.86
CA LEU A 210 -3.09 -16.26 9.44
C LEU A 210 -4.08 -15.10 9.24
N TYR A 211 -5.15 -15.03 10.03
CA TYR A 211 -6.17 -14.00 9.90
C TYR A 211 -5.76 -12.63 10.49
N ASP A 212 -4.67 -12.57 11.25
CA ASP A 212 -4.05 -11.33 11.71
C ASP A 212 -3.13 -10.72 10.64
N CYS A 213 -2.84 -11.45 9.59
CA CYS A 213 -1.95 -11.03 8.52
C CYS A 213 -2.73 -10.66 7.26
N CYS A 214 -2.30 -9.59 6.58
CA CYS A 214 -2.90 -9.23 5.30
C CYS A 214 -2.65 -10.32 4.25
N GLN A 215 -3.63 -10.52 3.38
CA GLN A 215 -3.47 -11.38 2.23
C GLN A 215 -2.55 -10.71 1.20
N GLU A 216 -1.57 -11.46 0.69
CA GLU A 216 -0.80 -11.02 -0.48
C GLU A 216 -1.71 -11.05 -1.70
N THR A 217 -1.95 -9.89 -2.28
CA THR A 217 -2.77 -9.68 -3.48
C THR A 217 -1.98 -8.92 -4.52
N GLU A 218 -2.51 -8.91 -5.73
CA GLU A 218 -2.03 -8.16 -6.87
C GLU A 218 -3.06 -7.12 -7.26
N GLY A 219 -2.59 -5.97 -7.63
CA GLY A 219 -3.43 -4.85 -8.02
C GLY A 219 -2.71 -3.53 -7.89
N ALA A 220 -3.39 -2.48 -8.28
CA ALA A 220 -2.92 -1.11 -8.17
C ALA A 220 -4.03 -0.17 -7.71
N SER A 221 -3.61 0.92 -7.10
CA SER A 221 -4.48 2.04 -6.74
C SER A 221 -3.77 3.35 -7.07
N ALA A 222 -4.55 4.33 -7.51
CA ALA A 222 -4.09 5.68 -7.77
C ALA A 222 -5.10 6.70 -7.23
N VAL A 223 -4.57 7.85 -6.82
CA VAL A 223 -5.35 9.00 -6.36
C VAL A 223 -4.79 10.25 -7.00
N ILE A 224 -5.64 11.17 -7.43
CA ILE A 224 -5.26 12.47 -7.99
C ILE A 224 -5.66 13.58 -7.03
N LEU A 225 -4.71 14.45 -6.77
CA LEU A 225 -4.90 15.71 -6.05
C LEU A 225 -4.71 16.88 -7.00
#